data_dee6520c0ce9b9c0415e46a23262c459
#
_entry.id   dee6520c0ce9b9c0415e46a23262c459
#
_cell.length_a   1.000
_cell.length_b   1.000
_cell.length_c   1.000
_cell.angle_alpha   90.00
_cell.angle_beta   90.00
_cell.angle_gamma   90.00
#
_symmetry.space_group_name_H-M   'P 1'
#
loop_
_entity.id
_entity.type
_entity.pdbx_description
1 polymer ?
#
loop_
_entity_poly.entity_id
_entity_poly.type
_entity_poly.pdbx_seq_one_letter_code
_entity_poly.pdbx_strand_id
1 'polypeptide(L)'
;MFESLQQKPVCRVVGMMSGTSVDGVDAAVVEIGRKDGVPCVKLLAFENKPYPEAMRRQIFALFRPESSTVDKIGYMNFLLGEHYSRAALSAIEKAGLKPEDIDLIGSHGQTIWHEPALQQQDGLPPLRYTVQIGEGSVIASRTGIPTVSDFRVGDMAVGGQGAPLVPFSEYLLYRRADASLLLQNIGGIGNMTVLPAGAAAEDVFAFDTGPGNMIIDAVVSAVTGGEKTFDEGGAMAAQGQVNPELLAWLSRDAYYAQQPPKTTGRER
;
A
#
# COMPACT_ATOMS: atom_id res chain seq x y z
N MET A 1 25.18 -5.64 10.05
CA MET A 1 24.38 -4.71 9.24
C MET A 1 23.23 -4.11 10.03
N PHE A 2 22.27 -4.87 10.57
CA PHE A 2 21.14 -4.28 11.32
C PHE A 2 21.58 -3.54 12.58
N GLU A 3 22.52 -4.07 13.35
CA GLU A 3 23.07 -3.37 14.51
C GLU A 3 23.72 -2.02 14.14
N SER A 4 24.43 -1.95 13.01
CA SER A 4 25.02 -0.70 12.54
C SER A 4 23.98 0.33 12.10
N LEU A 5 22.85 -0.11 11.52
CA LEU A 5 21.74 0.78 11.16
C LEU A 5 21.06 1.36 12.41
N GLN A 6 20.88 0.55 13.47
CA GLN A 6 20.30 1.01 14.73
C GLN A 6 21.13 2.08 15.44
N GLN A 7 22.44 2.10 15.20
CA GLN A 7 23.36 3.08 15.77
C GLN A 7 23.47 4.37 14.96
N LYS A 8 22.95 4.39 13.71
CA LYS A 8 22.95 5.61 12.90
C LYS A 8 21.92 6.61 13.43
N PRO A 9 22.32 7.89 13.59
CA PRO A 9 21.38 8.94 14.00
C PRO A 9 20.30 9.20 12.94
N VAL A 10 20.63 9.00 11.66
CA VAL A 10 19.75 9.12 10.51
C VAL A 10 20.08 8.03 9.50
N CYS A 11 19.07 7.30 9.05
CA CYS A 11 19.17 6.35 7.94
C CYS A 11 18.50 6.93 6.71
N ARG A 12 19.09 6.73 5.54
CA ARG A 12 18.46 7.01 4.23
C ARG A 12 17.90 5.73 3.66
N VAL A 13 16.62 5.76 3.40
CA VAL A 13 15.86 4.57 2.98
C VAL A 13 15.05 4.87 1.73
N VAL A 14 14.98 3.90 0.83
CA VAL A 14 13.99 3.93 -0.26
C VAL A 14 12.84 3.02 0.12
N GLY A 15 11.65 3.57 0.25
CA GLY A 15 10.41 2.81 0.39
C GLY A 15 9.72 2.65 -0.96
N MET A 16 9.32 1.43 -1.32
CA MET A 16 8.62 1.15 -2.57
C MET A 16 7.30 0.44 -2.35
N MET A 17 6.27 0.90 -3.05
CA MET A 17 4.91 0.38 -2.97
C MET A 17 4.27 0.30 -4.35
N SER A 18 3.48 -0.73 -4.58
CA SER A 18 2.50 -0.77 -5.67
C SER A 18 1.17 -1.27 -5.13
N GLY A 19 0.11 -0.52 -5.41
CA GLY A 19 -1.25 -0.83 -4.98
C GLY A 19 -1.99 -1.79 -5.92
N THR A 20 -3.22 -2.12 -5.55
CA THR A 20 -4.12 -2.97 -6.35
C THR A 20 -4.68 -2.27 -7.59
N SER A 21 -4.48 -0.97 -7.74
CA SER A 21 -4.75 -0.19 -8.95
C SER A 21 -3.83 -0.55 -10.12
N VAL A 22 -2.64 -1.10 -9.82
CA VAL A 22 -1.65 -1.54 -10.82
C VAL A 22 -1.31 -0.42 -11.80
N ASP A 23 -1.16 0.79 -11.31
CA ASP A 23 -0.81 1.98 -12.10
C ASP A 23 0.71 2.16 -12.24
N GLY A 24 1.47 1.73 -11.22
CA GLY A 24 2.93 1.83 -11.22
C GLY A 24 3.54 1.51 -9.88
N VAL A 25 4.81 1.85 -9.75
CA VAL A 25 5.58 1.75 -8.49
C VAL A 25 5.80 3.15 -7.94
N ASP A 26 5.34 3.38 -6.73
CA ASP A 26 5.72 4.53 -5.93
C ASP A 26 7.07 4.25 -5.26
N ALA A 27 8.02 5.15 -5.42
CA ALA A 27 9.33 5.10 -4.79
C ALA A 27 9.59 6.41 -4.04
N ALA A 28 9.79 6.32 -2.73
CA ALA A 28 10.08 7.45 -1.86
C ALA A 28 11.47 7.31 -1.24
N VAL A 29 12.32 8.30 -1.43
CA VAL A 29 13.60 8.43 -0.73
C VAL A 29 13.37 9.26 0.52
N VAL A 30 13.69 8.70 1.68
CA VAL A 30 13.43 9.34 2.98
C VAL A 30 14.66 9.29 3.88
N GLU A 31 14.80 10.29 4.73
CA GLU A 31 15.63 10.24 5.92
C GLU A 31 14.76 9.87 7.12
N ILE A 32 15.16 8.80 7.82
CA ILE A 32 14.51 8.33 9.04
C ILE A 32 15.47 8.55 10.20
N GLY A 33 15.05 9.33 11.17
CA GLY A 33 15.83 9.63 12.37
C GLY A 33 14.98 9.64 13.62
N ARG A 34 15.53 10.19 14.70
CA ARG A 34 14.81 10.42 15.95
C ARG A 34 15.03 11.88 16.39
N LYS A 35 13.97 12.52 16.78
CA LYS A 35 14.00 13.82 17.45
C LYS A 35 13.36 13.65 18.83
N ASP A 36 14.11 13.95 19.88
CA ASP A 36 13.67 13.76 21.27
C ASP A 36 13.14 12.34 21.56
N GLY A 37 13.79 11.33 20.96
CA GLY A 37 13.40 9.93 21.09
C GLY A 37 12.24 9.48 20.22
N VAL A 38 11.54 10.41 19.56
CA VAL A 38 10.40 10.11 18.67
C VAL A 38 10.90 9.91 17.24
N PRO A 39 10.47 8.86 16.53
CA PRO A 39 10.79 8.69 15.12
C PRO A 39 10.34 9.89 14.30
N CYS A 40 11.16 10.32 13.36
CA CYS A 40 10.83 11.38 12.43
C CYS A 40 11.27 10.95 11.02
N VAL A 41 10.47 11.34 10.02
CA VAL A 41 10.72 11.03 8.62
C VAL A 41 10.74 12.33 7.83
N LYS A 42 11.74 12.47 6.97
CA LYS A 42 11.85 13.58 6.02
C LYS A 42 11.89 13.01 4.61
N LEU A 43 10.91 13.40 3.79
CA LEU A 43 10.89 13.05 2.37
C LEU A 43 11.96 13.86 1.63
N LEU A 44 12.84 13.18 0.88
CA LEU A 44 13.86 13.79 0.04
C LEU A 44 13.42 13.83 -1.43
N ALA A 45 12.86 12.72 -1.92
CA ALA A 45 12.29 12.63 -3.26
C ALA A 45 11.15 11.62 -3.30
N PHE A 46 10.25 11.83 -4.24
CA PHE A 46 9.16 10.89 -4.56
C PHE A 46 9.06 10.77 -6.07
N GLU A 47 8.83 9.55 -6.54
CA GLU A 47 8.58 9.24 -7.95
C GLU A 47 7.53 8.14 -8.05
N ASN A 48 6.58 8.32 -8.95
CA ASN A 48 5.74 7.26 -9.45
C ASN A 48 6.29 6.79 -10.79
N LYS A 49 6.62 5.51 -10.92
CA LYS A 49 7.07 4.90 -12.17
C LYS A 49 5.95 4.04 -12.75
N PRO A 50 5.23 4.53 -13.77
CA PRO A 50 4.09 3.80 -14.33
C PRO A 50 4.49 2.43 -14.89
N TYR A 51 3.59 1.46 -14.76
CA TYR A 51 3.74 0.20 -15.47
C TYR A 51 3.42 0.36 -16.96
N PRO A 52 4.26 -0.18 -17.85
CA PRO A 52 3.89 -0.32 -19.26
C PRO A 52 2.58 -1.11 -19.39
N GLU A 53 1.75 -0.74 -20.38
CA GLU A 53 0.42 -1.33 -20.56
C GLU A 53 0.45 -2.88 -20.67
N ALA A 54 1.45 -3.42 -21.35
CA ALA A 54 1.64 -4.87 -21.46
C ALA A 54 1.91 -5.53 -20.09
N MET A 55 2.72 -4.88 -19.25
CA MET A 55 3.00 -5.35 -17.88
C MET A 55 1.75 -5.29 -17.02
N ARG A 56 1.02 -4.19 -17.09
CA ARG A 56 -0.23 -3.97 -16.35
C ARG A 56 -1.27 -5.06 -16.68
N ARG A 57 -1.48 -5.37 -17.97
CA ARG A 57 -2.38 -6.45 -18.38
C ARG A 57 -1.96 -7.82 -17.83
N GLN A 58 -0.66 -8.11 -17.84
CA GLN A 58 -0.15 -9.38 -17.29
C GLN A 58 -0.34 -9.46 -15.77
N ILE A 59 -0.10 -8.37 -15.03
CA ILE A 59 -0.34 -8.34 -13.58
C ILE A 59 -1.82 -8.60 -13.28
N PHE A 60 -2.76 -7.95 -13.98
CA PHE A 60 -4.19 -8.21 -13.80
C PHE A 60 -4.58 -9.66 -14.12
N ALA A 61 -3.93 -10.30 -15.09
CA ALA A 61 -4.16 -11.71 -15.39
C ALA A 61 -3.72 -12.63 -14.23
N LEU A 62 -2.74 -12.22 -13.41
CA LEU A 62 -2.28 -12.98 -12.26
C LEU A 62 -3.24 -12.92 -11.05
N PHE A 63 -4.20 -12.01 -11.04
CA PHE A 63 -5.21 -11.95 -9.97
C PHE A 63 -6.26 -13.06 -10.06
N ARG A 64 -6.26 -13.82 -11.16
CA ARG A 64 -7.21 -14.89 -11.42
C ARG A 64 -6.50 -16.23 -11.44
N PRO A 65 -6.87 -17.19 -10.59
CA PRO A 65 -6.24 -18.51 -10.54
C PRO A 65 -6.19 -19.21 -11.90
N GLU A 66 -7.24 -19.04 -12.73
CA GLU A 66 -7.36 -19.70 -14.04
C GLU A 66 -6.31 -19.22 -15.06
N SER A 67 -5.77 -18.02 -14.88
CA SER A 67 -4.76 -17.42 -15.77
C SER A 67 -3.38 -17.26 -15.15
N SER A 68 -3.24 -17.52 -13.82
CA SER A 68 -1.97 -17.42 -13.10
C SER A 68 -1.27 -18.78 -13.02
N THR A 69 -0.39 -19.06 -13.97
CA THR A 69 0.45 -20.24 -13.96
C THR A 69 1.81 -19.94 -13.30
N VAL A 70 2.48 -20.98 -12.76
CA VAL A 70 3.74 -20.82 -12.02
C VAL A 70 4.84 -20.16 -12.85
N ASP A 71 4.93 -20.44 -14.13
CA ASP A 71 5.87 -19.83 -15.08
C ASP A 71 5.59 -18.32 -15.26
N LYS A 72 4.33 -17.93 -15.38
CA LYS A 72 3.94 -16.49 -15.47
C LYS A 72 4.22 -15.75 -14.19
N ILE A 73 3.91 -16.35 -13.04
CA ILE A 73 4.22 -15.76 -11.73
C ILE A 73 5.74 -15.57 -11.59
N GLY A 74 6.52 -16.62 -11.88
CA GLY A 74 7.98 -16.57 -11.80
C GLY A 74 8.57 -15.50 -12.74
N TYR A 75 8.15 -15.48 -14.01
CA TYR A 75 8.59 -14.47 -14.97
C TYR A 75 8.26 -13.03 -14.49
N MET A 76 7.01 -12.82 -14.06
CA MET A 76 6.56 -11.49 -13.62
C MET A 76 7.22 -11.05 -12.33
N ASN A 77 7.52 -11.97 -11.40
CA ASN A 77 8.27 -11.69 -10.17
C ASN A 77 9.64 -11.07 -10.47
N PHE A 78 10.39 -11.66 -11.40
CA PHE A 78 11.68 -11.14 -11.83
C PHE A 78 11.55 -9.83 -12.62
N LEU A 79 10.60 -9.76 -13.55
CA LEU A 79 10.38 -8.55 -14.36
C LEU A 79 9.99 -7.35 -13.50
N LEU A 80 9.17 -7.56 -12.48
CA LEU A 80 8.84 -6.53 -11.49
C LEU A 80 10.06 -6.14 -10.66
N GLY A 81 10.90 -7.08 -10.23
CA GLY A 81 12.16 -6.78 -9.57
C GLY A 81 13.05 -5.83 -10.39
N GLU A 82 13.16 -6.04 -11.70
CA GLU A 82 13.86 -5.14 -12.64
C GLU A 82 13.19 -3.75 -12.72
N HIS A 83 11.85 -3.71 -12.72
CA HIS A 83 11.11 -2.45 -12.80
C HIS A 83 11.24 -1.64 -11.50
N TYR A 84 11.14 -2.30 -10.36
CA TYR A 84 11.33 -1.71 -9.02
C TYR A 84 12.74 -1.16 -8.85
N SER A 85 13.75 -1.90 -9.30
CA SER A 85 15.15 -1.43 -9.26
C SER A 85 15.33 -0.11 -10.00
N ARG A 86 14.72 0.02 -11.18
CA ARG A 86 14.77 1.26 -11.97
C ARG A 86 14.00 2.40 -11.29
N ALA A 87 12.89 2.10 -10.62
CA ALA A 87 12.14 3.10 -9.85
C ALA A 87 12.97 3.61 -8.66
N ALA A 88 13.63 2.69 -7.91
CA ALA A 88 14.50 3.06 -6.81
C ALA A 88 15.67 3.94 -7.27
N LEU A 89 16.41 3.52 -8.31
CA LEU A 89 17.55 4.28 -8.83
C LEU A 89 17.14 5.66 -9.34
N SER A 90 15.99 5.76 -10.03
CA SER A 90 15.46 7.03 -10.52
C SER A 90 15.08 7.96 -9.36
N ALA A 91 14.44 7.44 -8.31
CA ALA A 91 14.11 8.23 -7.12
C ALA A 91 15.36 8.71 -6.36
N ILE A 92 16.41 7.88 -6.28
CA ILE A 92 17.70 8.22 -5.68
C ILE A 92 18.37 9.35 -6.45
N GLU A 93 18.43 9.25 -7.79
CA GLU A 93 18.96 10.30 -8.68
C GLU A 93 18.18 11.62 -8.50
N LYS A 94 16.86 11.55 -8.44
CA LYS A 94 15.98 12.71 -8.21
C LYS A 94 16.21 13.37 -6.84
N ALA A 95 16.65 12.59 -5.84
CA ALA A 95 17.06 13.12 -4.54
C ALA A 95 18.46 13.78 -4.57
N GLY A 96 19.18 13.72 -5.68
CA GLY A 96 20.56 14.19 -5.80
C GLY A 96 21.56 13.29 -5.06
N LEU A 97 21.21 12.02 -4.85
CA LEU A 97 21.99 11.03 -4.13
C LEU A 97 22.52 9.94 -5.07
N LYS A 98 23.41 9.10 -4.54
CA LYS A 98 23.92 7.90 -5.20
C LYS A 98 23.46 6.65 -4.44
N PRO A 99 23.48 5.46 -5.06
CA PRO A 99 23.13 4.21 -4.38
C PRO A 99 23.91 3.98 -3.08
N GLU A 100 25.19 4.37 -3.03
CA GLU A 100 26.05 4.24 -1.86
C GLU A 100 25.63 5.12 -0.67
N ASP A 101 24.83 6.15 -0.92
CA ASP A 101 24.28 7.04 0.10
C ASP A 101 23.04 6.45 0.79
N ILE A 102 22.50 5.33 0.29
CA ILE A 102 21.28 4.68 0.77
C ILE A 102 21.64 3.47 1.64
N ASP A 103 21.05 3.40 2.79
CA ASP A 103 21.28 2.35 3.77
C ASP A 103 20.46 1.08 3.52
N LEU A 104 19.23 1.27 3.01
CA LEU A 104 18.25 0.19 2.89
C LEU A 104 17.19 0.52 1.84
N ILE A 105 16.71 -0.52 1.16
CA ILE A 105 15.47 -0.49 0.39
C ILE A 105 14.42 -1.33 1.13
N GLY A 106 13.21 -0.78 1.30
CA GLY A 106 12.03 -1.51 1.71
C GLY A 106 11.08 -1.67 0.53
N SER A 107 10.78 -2.90 0.13
CA SER A 107 9.91 -3.19 -1.02
C SER A 107 8.69 -3.97 -0.59
N HIS A 108 7.50 -3.38 -0.78
CA HIS A 108 6.22 -4.08 -0.55
C HIS A 108 5.96 -5.13 -1.65
N GLY A 109 6.44 -4.89 -2.86
CA GLY A 109 6.06 -5.67 -4.03
C GLY A 109 4.63 -5.38 -4.52
N GLN A 110 4.18 -6.13 -5.52
CA GLN A 110 2.83 -6.11 -6.08
C GLN A 110 2.04 -7.30 -5.53
N THR A 111 0.99 -7.03 -4.76
CA THR A 111 0.09 -8.08 -4.29
C THR A 111 -0.69 -8.67 -5.46
N ILE A 112 -0.62 -9.98 -5.64
CA ILE A 112 -1.41 -10.73 -6.60
C ILE A 112 -2.42 -11.67 -5.93
N TRP A 113 -2.19 -12.01 -4.64
CA TRP A 113 -3.11 -12.80 -3.84
C TRP A 113 -3.02 -12.44 -2.37
N HIS A 114 -4.15 -12.46 -1.68
CA HIS A 114 -4.20 -12.23 -0.23
C HIS A 114 -5.33 -13.02 0.39
N GLU A 115 -4.99 -13.96 1.26
CA GLU A 115 -5.95 -14.85 1.92
C GLU A 115 -5.77 -14.78 3.44
N PRO A 116 -6.47 -13.85 4.11
CA PRO A 116 -6.35 -13.66 5.55
C PRO A 116 -7.15 -14.68 6.36
N ALA A 117 -8.10 -15.39 5.74
CA ALA A 117 -8.83 -16.48 6.37
C ALA A 117 -8.02 -17.77 6.33
N LEU A 118 -8.23 -18.64 7.32
CA LEU A 118 -7.63 -19.97 7.30
C LEU A 118 -8.22 -20.79 6.15
N GLN A 119 -7.37 -21.20 5.23
CA GLN A 119 -7.69 -22.10 4.13
C GLN A 119 -7.08 -23.46 4.38
N GLN A 120 -7.84 -24.50 4.16
CA GLN A 120 -7.38 -25.88 4.28
C GLN A 120 -7.43 -26.56 2.91
N GLN A 121 -6.33 -27.16 2.52
CA GLN A 121 -6.26 -28.07 1.38
C GLN A 121 -6.26 -29.51 1.89
N ASP A 122 -6.72 -30.44 1.05
CA ASP A 122 -6.88 -31.84 1.42
C ASP A 122 -5.63 -32.44 2.07
N GLY A 123 -5.79 -32.90 3.32
CA GLY A 123 -4.73 -33.54 4.08
C GLY A 123 -3.62 -32.62 4.61
N LEU A 124 -3.71 -31.30 4.39
CA LEU A 124 -2.71 -30.30 4.84
C LEU A 124 -3.26 -29.45 5.99
N PRO A 125 -2.38 -28.89 6.83
CA PRO A 125 -2.78 -27.95 7.88
C PRO A 125 -3.46 -26.69 7.32
N PRO A 126 -4.42 -26.09 8.02
CA PRO A 126 -5.00 -24.83 7.61
C PRO A 126 -3.98 -23.69 7.74
N LEU A 127 -3.86 -22.87 6.71
CA LEU A 127 -2.93 -21.74 6.64
C LEU A 127 -3.63 -20.46 6.15
N ARG A 128 -3.09 -19.33 6.58
CA ARG A 128 -3.26 -18.02 5.94
C ARG A 128 -2.06 -17.77 5.06
N TYR A 129 -2.25 -17.14 3.92
CA TYR A 129 -1.15 -16.87 3.03
C TYR A 129 -1.39 -15.65 2.15
N THR A 130 -0.31 -15.11 1.64
CA THR A 130 -0.34 -13.94 0.75
C THR A 130 0.81 -14.03 -0.24
N VAL A 131 0.65 -13.43 -1.41
CA VAL A 131 1.67 -13.42 -2.45
C VAL A 131 1.86 -12.00 -2.95
N GLN A 132 3.02 -11.44 -2.66
CA GLN A 132 3.55 -10.24 -3.26
C GLN A 132 4.70 -10.65 -4.18
N ILE A 133 4.71 -10.12 -5.40
CA ILE A 133 5.76 -10.34 -6.39
C ILE A 133 6.54 -9.06 -6.66
N GLY A 134 7.78 -9.20 -7.11
CA GLY A 134 8.77 -8.14 -7.25
C GLY A 134 10.01 -8.52 -6.46
N GLU A 135 10.80 -9.44 -7.03
CA GLU A 135 11.89 -10.18 -6.41
C GLU A 135 12.91 -9.27 -5.71
N GLY A 136 12.96 -9.34 -4.38
CA GLY A 136 13.87 -8.54 -3.56
C GLY A 136 15.35 -8.77 -3.84
N SER A 137 15.73 -10.00 -4.19
CA SER A 137 17.10 -10.34 -4.56
C SER A 137 17.53 -9.69 -5.89
N VAL A 138 16.59 -9.53 -6.83
CA VAL A 138 16.82 -8.79 -8.07
C VAL A 138 17.02 -7.31 -7.76
N ILE A 139 16.17 -6.73 -6.91
CA ILE A 139 16.29 -5.33 -6.50
C ILE A 139 17.66 -5.09 -5.83
N ALA A 140 18.03 -5.90 -4.85
CA ALA A 140 19.31 -5.79 -4.17
C ALA A 140 20.51 -5.91 -5.14
N SER A 141 20.46 -6.88 -6.06
CA SER A 141 21.55 -7.11 -7.02
C SER A 141 21.69 -5.99 -8.05
N ARG A 142 20.59 -5.37 -8.49
CA ARG A 142 20.60 -4.27 -9.47
C ARG A 142 20.98 -2.93 -8.88
N THR A 143 20.64 -2.70 -7.62
CA THR A 143 20.91 -1.42 -6.95
C THR A 143 22.22 -1.43 -6.14
N GLY A 144 22.70 -2.61 -5.73
CA GLY A 144 23.79 -2.76 -4.78
C GLY A 144 23.39 -2.42 -3.34
N ILE A 145 22.11 -2.19 -3.07
CA ILE A 145 21.59 -1.76 -1.77
C ILE A 145 20.90 -2.94 -1.08
N PRO A 146 21.14 -3.18 0.22
CA PRO A 146 20.38 -4.17 0.98
C PRO A 146 18.87 -3.94 0.85
N THR A 147 18.11 -5.00 0.58
CA THR A 147 16.67 -4.90 0.35
C THR A 147 15.91 -5.79 1.33
N VAL A 148 14.87 -5.24 1.95
CA VAL A 148 13.89 -5.97 2.77
C VAL A 148 12.57 -6.01 2.02
N SER A 149 12.00 -7.20 1.89
CA SER A 149 10.71 -7.48 1.24
C SER A 149 9.83 -8.37 2.13
N ASP A 150 8.67 -8.77 1.60
CA ASP A 150 7.78 -9.76 2.23
C ASP A 150 7.18 -9.31 3.58
N PHE A 151 6.89 -8.03 3.75
CA PHE A 151 6.36 -7.49 5.00
C PHE A 151 5.06 -8.19 5.44
N ARG A 152 4.15 -8.48 4.49
CA ARG A 152 2.89 -9.18 4.78
C ARG A 152 3.10 -10.64 5.14
N VAL A 153 4.03 -11.30 4.43
CA VAL A 153 4.44 -12.67 4.74
C VAL A 153 5.04 -12.75 6.14
N GLY A 154 5.90 -11.77 6.49
CA GLY A 154 6.50 -11.68 7.81
C GLY A 154 5.48 -11.55 8.93
N ASP A 155 4.46 -10.71 8.77
CA ASP A 155 3.35 -10.56 9.73
C ASP A 155 2.52 -11.85 9.87
N MET A 156 2.18 -12.48 8.74
CA MET A 156 1.42 -13.73 8.74
C MET A 156 2.19 -14.89 9.37
N ALA A 157 3.51 -14.93 9.19
CA ALA A 157 4.35 -15.98 9.75
C ALA A 157 4.36 -15.99 11.29
N VAL A 158 4.09 -14.84 11.91
CA VAL A 158 3.99 -14.72 13.38
C VAL A 158 2.53 -14.70 13.87
N GLY A 159 1.57 -15.05 13.00
CA GLY A 159 0.15 -15.21 13.35
C GLY A 159 -0.74 -14.02 13.00
N GLY A 160 -0.20 -12.98 12.39
CA GLY A 160 -0.96 -11.84 11.87
C GLY A 160 -1.82 -12.19 10.65
N GLN A 161 -2.51 -11.19 10.13
CA GLN A 161 -3.37 -11.30 8.94
C GLN A 161 -2.74 -10.68 7.68
N GLY A 162 -1.52 -10.13 7.79
CA GLY A 162 -0.81 -9.48 6.69
C GLY A 162 -1.38 -8.12 6.29
N ALA A 163 -2.47 -7.69 6.91
CA ALA A 163 -3.11 -6.39 6.69
C ALA A 163 -4.03 -6.05 7.89
N PRO A 164 -4.20 -4.76 8.24
CA PRO A 164 -3.44 -3.62 7.77
C PRO A 164 -2.04 -3.54 8.41
N LEU A 165 -1.02 -3.05 7.69
CA LEU A 165 0.34 -2.83 8.23
C LEU A 165 0.62 -1.36 8.54
N VAL A 166 -0.05 -0.44 7.84
CA VAL A 166 0.15 1.01 7.93
C VAL A 166 -0.14 1.58 9.32
N PRO A 167 -1.16 1.12 10.08
CA PRO A 167 -1.51 1.69 11.39
C PRO A 167 -0.36 1.69 12.40
N PHE A 168 0.52 0.69 12.36
CA PHE A 168 1.69 0.66 13.24
C PHE A 168 2.70 1.77 12.93
N SER A 169 2.98 2.03 11.64
CA SER A 169 3.84 3.14 11.24
C SER A 169 3.20 4.51 11.54
N GLU A 170 1.90 4.62 11.37
CA GLU A 170 1.14 5.83 11.73
C GLU A 170 1.20 6.09 13.24
N TYR A 171 1.04 5.07 14.05
CA TYR A 171 1.24 5.15 15.51
C TYR A 171 2.64 5.65 15.86
N LEU A 172 3.68 5.10 15.26
CA LEU A 172 5.05 5.51 15.54
C LEU A 172 5.31 6.98 15.19
N LEU A 173 4.74 7.48 14.09
CA LEU A 173 5.03 8.78 13.51
C LEU A 173 4.11 9.90 14.03
N TYR A 174 2.85 9.59 14.30
CA TYR A 174 1.82 10.64 14.48
C TYR A 174 1.15 10.66 15.85
N ARG A 175 1.34 9.60 16.69
CA ARG A 175 0.69 9.60 18.00
C ARG A 175 1.00 10.86 18.81
N ARG A 176 -0.01 11.32 19.52
CA ARG A 176 0.08 12.49 20.41
C ARG A 176 -0.44 12.14 21.80
N ALA A 177 0.14 12.78 22.84
CA ALA A 177 -0.32 12.62 24.20
C ALA A 177 -1.57 13.46 24.50
N ASP A 178 -1.73 14.58 23.79
CA ASP A 178 -2.69 15.65 24.04
C ASP A 178 -3.92 15.64 23.10
N ALA A 179 -3.89 14.82 22.04
CA ALA A 179 -4.97 14.77 21.06
C ALA A 179 -5.11 13.39 20.41
N SER A 180 -6.35 12.97 20.19
CA SER A 180 -6.65 11.85 19.32
C SER A 180 -6.56 12.27 17.85
N LEU A 181 -6.04 11.37 17.00
CA LEU A 181 -5.94 11.59 15.57
C LEU A 181 -6.75 10.56 14.79
N LEU A 182 -7.41 11.00 13.75
CA LEU A 182 -8.11 10.20 12.77
C LEU A 182 -7.37 10.37 11.44
N LEU A 183 -6.69 9.32 10.98
CA LEU A 183 -5.92 9.33 9.74
C LEU A 183 -6.76 8.67 8.66
N GLN A 184 -7.39 9.50 7.83
CA GLN A 184 -8.27 9.05 6.75
C GLN A 184 -7.49 8.89 5.45
N ASN A 185 -7.51 7.67 4.89
CA ASN A 185 -7.07 7.39 3.52
C ASN A 185 -8.30 7.25 2.62
N ILE A 186 -8.26 7.87 1.43
CA ILE A 186 -9.33 7.80 0.43
C ILE A 186 -8.73 7.26 -0.86
N GLY A 187 -8.75 5.94 -1.00
CA GLY A 187 -8.47 5.22 -2.23
C GLY A 187 -9.76 4.79 -2.93
N GLY A 188 -9.77 3.68 -3.64
CA GLY A 188 -11.01 3.06 -4.17
C GLY A 188 -12.01 2.79 -3.06
N ILE A 189 -11.53 2.29 -1.93
CA ILE A 189 -12.22 2.16 -0.64
C ILE A 189 -11.56 3.14 0.33
N GLY A 190 -12.36 3.85 1.12
CA GLY A 190 -11.87 4.69 2.20
C GLY A 190 -11.56 3.86 3.44
N ASN A 191 -10.45 4.13 4.10
CA ASN A 191 -10.13 3.52 5.40
C ASN A 191 -9.59 4.56 6.38
N MET A 192 -9.68 4.24 7.67
CA MET A 192 -9.31 5.15 8.75
C MET A 192 -8.50 4.40 9.79
N THR A 193 -7.41 5.03 10.25
CA THR A 193 -6.69 4.64 11.46
C THR A 193 -7.05 5.61 12.58
N VAL A 194 -7.39 5.07 13.74
CA VAL A 194 -7.70 5.83 14.95
C VAL A 194 -6.55 5.71 15.93
N LEU A 195 -5.95 6.85 16.29
CA LEU A 195 -4.90 6.98 17.28
C LEU A 195 -5.46 7.77 18.47
N PRO A 196 -5.94 7.13 19.55
CA PRO A 196 -6.42 7.84 20.73
C PRO A 196 -5.31 8.66 21.40
N ALA A 197 -5.66 9.73 22.08
CA ALA A 197 -4.71 10.55 22.83
C ALA A 197 -3.99 9.71 23.91
N GLY A 198 -2.66 9.74 23.90
CA GLY A 198 -1.84 8.99 24.86
C GLY A 198 -1.88 7.46 24.70
N ALA A 199 -2.46 6.95 23.62
CA ALA A 199 -2.64 5.50 23.38
C ALA A 199 -1.33 4.73 23.36
N ALA A 200 -1.37 3.48 23.83
CA ALA A 200 -0.38 2.47 23.53
C ALA A 200 -0.67 1.84 22.14
N ALA A 201 0.23 1.02 21.63
CA ALA A 201 0.09 0.44 20.28
C ALA A 201 -1.15 -0.47 20.17
N GLU A 202 -1.50 -1.16 21.23
CA GLU A 202 -2.66 -2.05 21.34
C GLU A 202 -4.01 -1.32 21.32
N ASP A 203 -4.04 -0.02 21.58
CA ASP A 203 -5.25 0.80 21.56
C ASP A 203 -5.56 1.33 20.15
N VAL A 204 -4.62 1.15 19.21
CA VAL A 204 -4.77 1.60 17.82
C VAL A 204 -5.66 0.62 17.05
N PHE A 205 -6.63 1.14 16.33
CA PHE A 205 -7.44 0.32 15.45
C PHE A 205 -7.68 1.00 14.12
N ALA A 206 -7.93 0.18 13.09
CA ALA A 206 -8.21 0.64 11.75
C ALA A 206 -9.44 -0.09 11.18
N PHE A 207 -10.15 0.57 10.28
CA PHE A 207 -11.33 0.01 9.63
C PHE A 207 -11.62 0.72 8.31
N ASP A 208 -12.35 0.03 7.42
CA ASP A 208 -12.82 0.64 6.19
C ASP A 208 -14.04 1.55 6.48
N THR A 209 -14.01 2.76 5.94
CA THR A 209 -15.08 3.73 6.13
C THR A 209 -16.20 3.61 5.10
N GLY A 210 -15.95 2.88 4.02
CA GLY A 210 -16.89 2.65 2.93
C GLY A 210 -16.29 2.93 1.56
N PRO A 211 -17.10 2.99 0.50
CA PRO A 211 -16.62 3.33 -0.83
C PRO A 211 -15.96 4.70 -0.86
N GLY A 212 -14.83 4.79 -1.58
CA GLY A 212 -14.13 6.02 -1.87
C GLY A 212 -14.23 6.36 -3.37
N ASN A 213 -13.09 6.50 -4.02
CA ASN A 213 -13.03 6.89 -5.43
C ASN A 213 -13.69 5.90 -6.39
N MET A 214 -13.84 4.64 -5.99
CA MET A 214 -14.41 3.60 -6.86
C MET A 214 -15.79 3.95 -7.42
N ILE A 215 -16.66 4.59 -6.62
CA ILE A 215 -17.99 5.03 -7.08
C ILE A 215 -17.86 6.24 -7.98
N ILE A 216 -17.00 7.20 -7.63
CA ILE A 216 -16.74 8.40 -8.43
C ILE A 216 -16.24 7.99 -9.81
N ASP A 217 -15.24 7.12 -9.87
CA ASP A 217 -14.63 6.63 -11.11
C ASP A 217 -15.64 5.87 -11.98
N ALA A 218 -16.47 5.04 -11.36
CA ALA A 218 -17.53 4.32 -12.07
C ALA A 218 -18.57 5.28 -12.68
N VAL A 219 -18.99 6.30 -11.92
CA VAL A 219 -19.93 7.32 -12.41
C VAL A 219 -19.30 8.13 -13.54
N VAL A 220 -18.06 8.59 -13.37
CA VAL A 220 -17.35 9.35 -14.42
C VAL A 220 -17.24 8.54 -15.70
N SER A 221 -16.85 7.27 -15.60
CA SER A 221 -16.78 6.38 -16.76
C SER A 221 -18.14 6.22 -17.44
N ALA A 222 -19.21 6.03 -16.66
CA ALA A 222 -20.57 5.88 -17.20
C ALA A 222 -21.07 7.14 -17.92
N VAL A 223 -20.92 8.33 -17.31
CA VAL A 223 -21.45 9.59 -17.88
C VAL A 223 -20.62 10.09 -19.06
N THR A 224 -19.35 9.66 -19.19
CA THR A 224 -18.48 10.02 -20.31
C THR A 224 -18.44 8.94 -21.39
N GLY A 225 -19.26 7.87 -21.29
CA GLY A 225 -19.22 6.77 -22.25
C GLY A 225 -17.89 6.01 -22.27
N GLY A 226 -17.12 6.06 -21.17
CA GLY A 226 -15.80 5.42 -21.05
C GLY A 226 -14.62 6.28 -21.52
N GLU A 227 -14.86 7.52 -21.96
CA GLU A 227 -13.77 8.43 -22.37
C GLU A 227 -12.86 8.83 -21.20
N LYS A 228 -13.43 8.92 -19.98
CA LYS A 228 -12.69 9.19 -18.76
C LYS A 228 -12.88 8.05 -17.76
N THR A 229 -11.85 7.77 -16.99
CA THR A 229 -11.86 6.73 -15.96
C THR A 229 -11.86 7.28 -14.53
N PHE A 230 -11.66 8.59 -14.37
CA PHE A 230 -11.70 9.32 -13.09
C PHE A 230 -11.98 10.80 -13.32
N ASP A 231 -12.34 11.53 -12.27
CA ASP A 231 -12.59 12.98 -12.31
C ASP A 231 -11.29 13.75 -12.02
N GLU A 232 -10.60 14.17 -13.07
CA GLU A 232 -9.33 14.87 -12.97
C GLU A 232 -9.49 16.20 -12.23
N GLY A 233 -8.79 16.32 -11.10
CA GLY A 233 -8.85 17.51 -10.23
C GLY A 233 -10.22 17.77 -9.62
N GLY A 234 -11.15 16.82 -9.67
CA GLY A 234 -12.52 17.01 -9.18
C GLY A 234 -13.34 18.00 -10.01
N ALA A 235 -12.95 18.21 -11.28
CA ALA A 235 -13.54 19.26 -12.14
C ALA A 235 -15.01 19.04 -12.47
N MET A 236 -15.45 17.79 -12.61
CA MET A 236 -16.87 17.47 -12.83
C MET A 236 -17.67 17.62 -11.53
N ALA A 237 -17.13 17.12 -10.42
CA ALA A 237 -17.78 17.24 -9.11
C ALA A 237 -17.95 18.69 -8.68
N ALA A 238 -16.98 19.57 -8.98
CA ALA A 238 -17.05 21.00 -8.66
C ALA A 238 -18.18 21.75 -9.38
N GLN A 239 -18.70 21.22 -10.50
CA GLN A 239 -19.82 21.79 -11.24
C GLN A 239 -21.18 21.25 -10.78
N GLY A 240 -21.16 20.20 -9.96
CA GLY A 240 -22.35 19.55 -9.46
C GLY A 240 -22.90 20.20 -8.19
N GLN A 241 -24.06 19.72 -7.77
CA GLN A 241 -24.66 20.06 -6.48
C GLN A 241 -25.02 18.77 -5.75
N VAL A 242 -24.86 18.79 -4.42
CA VAL A 242 -25.24 17.65 -3.58
C VAL A 242 -26.74 17.42 -3.69
N ASN A 243 -27.14 16.20 -4.05
CA ASN A 243 -28.52 15.77 -3.98
C ASN A 243 -28.80 15.18 -2.59
N PRO A 244 -29.60 15.88 -1.73
CA PRO A 244 -29.81 15.43 -0.35
C PRO A 244 -30.59 14.11 -0.26
N GLU A 245 -31.49 13.81 -1.21
CA GLU A 245 -32.26 12.57 -1.21
C GLU A 245 -31.38 11.37 -1.53
N LEU A 246 -30.51 11.50 -2.56
CA LEU A 246 -29.54 10.48 -2.92
C LEU A 246 -28.54 10.24 -1.79
N LEU A 247 -28.03 11.30 -1.17
CA LEU A 247 -27.13 11.18 -0.02
C LEU A 247 -27.81 10.44 1.13
N ALA A 248 -29.04 10.81 1.47
CA ALA A 248 -29.79 10.15 2.53
C ALA A 248 -30.08 8.68 2.20
N TRP A 249 -30.30 8.34 0.94
CA TRP A 249 -30.50 6.96 0.50
C TRP A 249 -29.22 6.15 0.62
N LEU A 250 -28.10 6.64 0.11
CA LEU A 250 -26.80 5.99 0.20
C LEU A 250 -26.36 5.77 1.65
N SER A 251 -26.63 6.75 2.53
CA SER A 251 -26.25 6.69 3.94
C SER A 251 -27.06 5.68 4.77
N ARG A 252 -28.09 5.05 4.20
CA ARG A 252 -28.89 4.01 4.88
C ARG A 252 -28.29 2.62 4.81
N ASP A 253 -27.19 2.43 4.07
CA ASP A 253 -26.55 1.12 4.00
C ASP A 253 -26.15 0.65 5.40
N ALA A 254 -26.52 -0.60 5.72
CA ALA A 254 -26.27 -1.20 7.03
C ALA A 254 -24.79 -1.26 7.41
N TYR A 255 -23.89 -1.19 6.42
CA TYR A 255 -22.45 -1.15 6.66
C TYR A 255 -22.04 0.03 7.53
N TYR A 256 -22.64 1.21 7.31
CA TYR A 256 -22.26 2.41 8.08
C TYR A 256 -22.61 2.30 9.56
N ALA A 257 -23.63 1.50 9.91
CA ALA A 257 -24.03 1.26 11.30
C ALA A 257 -23.18 0.20 12.02
N GLN A 258 -22.33 -0.54 11.30
CA GLN A 258 -21.46 -1.55 11.90
C GLN A 258 -20.37 -0.90 12.76
N GLN A 259 -20.10 -1.51 13.90
CA GLN A 259 -19.02 -1.09 14.78
C GLN A 259 -17.65 -1.55 14.23
N PRO A 260 -16.58 -0.74 14.37
CA PRO A 260 -15.22 -1.20 14.09
C PRO A 260 -14.79 -2.36 15.02
N PRO A 261 -13.86 -3.24 14.56
CA PRO A 261 -13.24 -3.27 13.25
C PRO A 261 -14.19 -3.81 12.17
N LYS A 262 -14.20 -3.16 11.00
CA LYS A 262 -15.03 -3.58 9.85
C LYS A 262 -14.26 -3.38 8.55
N THR A 263 -14.57 -4.19 7.56
CA THR A 263 -13.95 -4.14 6.23
C THR A 263 -15.01 -4.28 5.13
N THR A 264 -14.70 -3.78 3.94
CA THR A 264 -15.57 -3.89 2.76
C THR A 264 -14.73 -4.07 1.50
N GLY A 265 -15.36 -4.49 0.39
CA GLY A 265 -14.72 -4.74 -0.88
C GLY A 265 -15.58 -4.29 -2.07
N ARG A 266 -15.05 -4.48 -3.28
CA ARG A 266 -15.77 -4.15 -4.53
C ARG A 266 -16.96 -5.08 -4.83
N GLU A 267 -17.01 -6.21 -4.16
CA GLU A 267 -18.01 -7.25 -4.29
C GLU A 267 -19.31 -6.95 -3.52
N ARG A 268 -19.37 -5.86 -2.81
CA ARG A 268 -20.54 -5.40 -2.03
C ARG A 268 -21.36 -4.35 -2.72
#